data_39b0c22729d60caa0fdb6a4beda74580
#
_entry.id   39b0c22729d60caa0fdb6a4beda74580
#
_cell.length_a   1.000
_cell.length_b   1.000
_cell.length_c   1.000
_cell.angle_alpha   90.00
_cell.angle_beta   90.00
_cell.angle_gamma   90.00
#
_symmetry.space_group_name_H-M   'P 1'
#
loop_
_entity.id
_entity.type
_entity.pdbx_description
1 polymer ?
#
loop_
_entity_poly.entity_id
_entity_poly.type
_entity_poly.pdbx_seq_one_letter_code
_entity_poly.pdbx_strand_id
1 'polypeptide(L)'
;MPVPSAAKPQRLLRFRPLHGVLLLAALVAPLVLTSLAGGSKAFEHVAQFPIGLLVLMIAMAALCWNLNAARLRLMLNGRAGQLGQRGALGIELAAKCALCATPGGSGGPATLLLLLAQRGFSPSKGTAVFLIDQGCDLLFFLLMLSGLVAMSVFGDAQWPHQGLVQLSLLGLALLAVGVSLMMGYLPKLLRTQRQWLAWIRPSRRRWLVRRLLRCRHALRMTLALPKATLAAMLALTTLHWLLRYSLLYLAVIGIGGHADWLWTFLTQMLAMAASQFSFLPGGAGAAEVGVGSLLLPLMGREQTAAAVLVWRLISYHLYLAAGAPLLLLYSARLLRQR
;
A
#
# COMPACT_ATOMS: atom_id res chain seq x y z
N MET A 1 -23.60 -31.75 12.37
CA MET A 1 -22.79 -31.45 11.19
C MET A 1 -21.37 -31.17 11.65
N PRO A 2 -20.33 -31.90 11.22
CA PRO A 2 -18.98 -31.69 11.67
C PRO A 2 -18.45 -30.34 11.16
N VAL A 3 -17.88 -29.54 12.07
CA VAL A 3 -17.21 -28.29 11.80
C VAL A 3 -16.05 -28.58 10.84
N PRO A 4 -15.93 -27.86 9.69
CA PRO A 4 -14.82 -28.08 8.79
C PRO A 4 -13.52 -27.76 9.54
N SER A 5 -12.64 -28.75 9.62
CA SER A 5 -11.27 -28.66 10.17
C SER A 5 -10.61 -27.38 9.69
N ALA A 6 -10.33 -26.49 10.61
CA ALA A 6 -9.55 -25.27 10.36
C ALA A 6 -8.20 -25.67 9.75
N ALA A 7 -7.94 -25.22 8.54
CA ALA A 7 -6.68 -25.46 7.84
C ALA A 7 -5.52 -25.14 8.80
N LYS A 8 -4.65 -26.13 9.04
CA LYS A 8 -3.53 -26.05 9.99
C LYS A 8 -2.69 -24.80 9.71
N PRO A 9 -2.63 -23.83 10.63
CA PRO A 9 -1.92 -22.55 10.42
C PRO A 9 -0.39 -22.70 10.35
N GLN A 10 0.14 -23.91 10.54
CA GLN A 10 1.59 -24.21 10.46
C GLN A 10 2.21 -23.94 9.08
N ARG A 11 1.43 -23.91 8.00
CA ARG A 11 1.96 -23.60 6.65
C ARG A 11 2.23 -22.11 6.42
N LEU A 12 1.63 -21.21 7.20
CA LEU A 12 1.78 -19.77 7.05
C LEU A 12 3.05 -19.20 7.71
N LEU A 13 3.65 -19.94 8.65
CA LEU A 13 4.84 -19.51 9.42
C LEU A 13 6.13 -20.21 9.01
N ARG A 14 6.15 -21.05 7.97
CA ARG A 14 7.40 -21.59 7.43
C ARG A 14 8.14 -20.50 6.66
N PHE A 15 9.02 -19.81 7.34
CA PHE A 15 10.06 -18.99 6.72
C PHE A 15 10.92 -19.91 5.85
N ARG A 16 10.73 -19.84 4.55
CA ARG A 16 11.67 -20.47 3.62
C ARG A 16 12.93 -19.60 3.57
N PRO A 17 14.15 -20.16 3.54
CA PRO A 17 15.38 -19.36 3.48
C PRO A 17 15.37 -18.34 2.33
N LEU A 18 14.71 -18.69 1.22
CA LEU A 18 14.49 -17.79 0.09
C LEU A 18 13.80 -16.45 0.50
N HIS A 19 12.82 -16.48 1.42
CA HIS A 19 12.17 -15.24 1.87
C HIS A 19 13.12 -14.34 2.67
N GLY A 20 14.04 -14.94 3.45
CA GLY A 20 15.09 -14.21 4.15
C GLY A 20 16.06 -13.54 3.18
N VAL A 21 16.50 -14.26 2.15
CA VAL A 21 17.39 -13.74 1.11
C VAL A 21 16.71 -12.61 0.34
N LEU A 22 15.45 -12.78 -0.07
CA LEU A 22 14.69 -11.73 -0.78
C LEU A 22 14.48 -10.48 0.10
N LEU A 23 14.22 -10.66 1.39
CA LEU A 23 14.07 -9.54 2.32
C LEU A 23 15.40 -8.81 2.51
N LEU A 24 16.51 -9.54 2.67
CA LEU A 24 17.84 -8.95 2.75
C LEU A 24 18.18 -8.18 1.47
N ALA A 25 17.94 -8.78 0.31
CA ALA A 25 18.13 -8.10 -0.98
C ALA A 25 17.31 -6.82 -1.07
N ALA A 26 16.04 -6.85 -0.63
CA ALA A 26 15.17 -5.67 -0.64
C ALA A 26 15.60 -4.58 0.36
N LEU A 27 16.17 -4.96 1.50
CA LEU A 27 16.75 -4.01 2.47
C LEU A 27 17.99 -3.32 1.94
N VAL A 28 18.82 -4.05 1.21
CA VAL A 28 20.11 -3.56 0.69
C VAL A 28 19.94 -2.84 -0.65
N ALA A 29 18.91 -3.18 -1.43
CA ALA A 29 18.69 -2.63 -2.77
C ALA A 29 18.73 -1.09 -2.85
N PRO A 30 18.09 -0.31 -1.97
CA PRO A 30 18.17 1.15 -2.02
C PRO A 30 19.60 1.68 -1.82
N LEU A 31 20.37 1.05 -0.94
CA LEU A 31 21.76 1.42 -0.68
C LEU A 31 22.65 1.12 -1.89
N VAL A 32 22.51 -0.08 -2.46
CA VAL A 32 23.27 -0.49 -3.66
C VAL A 32 22.92 0.41 -4.84
N LEU A 33 21.64 0.66 -5.09
CA LEU A 33 21.22 1.52 -6.20
C LEU A 33 21.71 2.96 -6.02
N THR A 34 21.71 3.48 -4.79
CA THR A 34 22.28 4.80 -4.49
C THR A 34 23.77 4.83 -4.75
N SER A 35 24.52 3.81 -4.32
CA SER A 35 25.95 3.69 -4.57
C SER A 35 26.27 3.61 -6.07
N LEU A 36 25.52 2.81 -6.83
CA LEU A 36 25.71 2.64 -8.28
C LEU A 36 25.34 3.88 -9.10
N ALA A 37 24.28 4.60 -8.68
CA ALA A 37 23.78 5.76 -9.41
C ALA A 37 24.49 7.06 -9.07
N GLY A 38 24.83 7.30 -7.79
CA GLY A 38 25.35 8.58 -7.30
C GLY A 38 26.71 8.52 -6.60
N GLY A 39 27.28 7.31 -6.40
CA GLY A 39 28.59 7.14 -5.76
C GLY A 39 28.66 7.71 -4.33
N SER A 40 29.86 8.10 -3.90
CA SER A 40 30.11 8.69 -2.57
C SER A 40 29.39 10.03 -2.37
N LYS A 41 29.25 10.84 -3.40
CA LYS A 41 28.60 12.16 -3.33
C LYS A 41 27.12 12.06 -2.97
N ALA A 42 26.42 11.01 -3.41
CA ALA A 42 25.04 10.79 -2.98
C ALA A 42 24.94 10.59 -1.46
N PHE A 43 25.89 9.85 -0.86
CA PHE A 43 25.92 9.67 0.60
C PHE A 43 26.32 10.96 1.33
N GLU A 44 27.17 11.81 0.74
CA GLU A 44 27.48 13.13 1.29
C GLU A 44 26.23 14.01 1.35
N HIS A 45 25.42 14.02 0.28
CA HIS A 45 24.13 14.72 0.28
C HIS A 45 23.17 14.16 1.37
N VAL A 46 23.12 12.84 1.55
CA VAL A 46 22.32 12.23 2.63
C VAL A 46 22.83 12.63 4.01
N ALA A 47 24.16 12.69 4.21
CA ALA A 47 24.74 13.08 5.47
C ALA A 47 24.49 14.57 5.83
N GLN A 48 24.32 15.41 4.81
CA GLN A 48 23.98 16.83 4.95
C GLN A 48 22.47 17.09 5.05
N PHE A 49 21.65 16.04 5.00
CA PHE A 49 20.19 16.20 5.04
C PHE A 49 19.73 16.90 6.32
N PRO A 50 18.89 17.97 6.22
CA PRO A 50 18.46 18.74 7.38
C PRO A 50 17.73 17.87 8.42
N ILE A 51 18.26 17.81 9.64
CA ILE A 51 17.71 16.98 10.72
C ILE A 51 16.25 17.37 11.06
N GLY A 52 15.90 18.65 10.94
CA GLY A 52 14.54 19.14 11.15
C GLY A 52 13.55 18.56 10.16
N LEU A 53 13.93 18.44 8.87
CA LEU A 53 13.10 17.78 7.85
C LEU A 53 13.01 16.26 8.09
N LEU A 54 14.10 15.62 8.52
CA LEU A 54 14.08 14.20 8.85
C LEU A 54 13.11 13.90 10.01
N VAL A 55 13.14 14.71 11.06
CA VAL A 55 12.22 14.61 12.21
C VAL A 55 10.79 14.84 11.75
N LEU A 56 10.54 15.85 10.91
CA LEU A 56 9.22 16.10 10.32
C LEU A 56 8.72 14.90 9.53
N MET A 57 9.55 14.31 8.67
CA MET A 57 9.19 13.13 7.87
C MET A 57 8.87 11.92 8.75
N ILE A 58 9.63 11.69 9.83
CA ILE A 58 9.35 10.63 10.81
C ILE A 58 8.02 10.90 11.52
N ALA A 59 7.76 12.14 11.95
CA ALA A 59 6.50 12.53 12.58
C ALA A 59 5.30 12.35 11.62
N MET A 60 5.46 12.72 10.36
CA MET A 60 4.44 12.49 9.32
C MET A 60 4.17 10.99 9.11
N ALA A 61 5.20 10.15 9.08
CA ALA A 61 5.04 8.70 8.99
C ALA A 61 4.29 8.13 10.22
N ALA A 62 4.65 8.57 11.42
CA ALA A 62 3.96 8.19 12.66
C ALA A 62 2.49 8.65 12.67
N LEU A 63 2.22 9.86 12.18
CA LEU A 63 0.85 10.36 11.99
C LEU A 63 0.08 9.49 10.99
N CYS A 64 0.68 9.13 9.86
CA CYS A 64 0.07 8.23 8.88
C CYS A 64 -0.34 6.88 9.50
N TRP A 65 0.49 6.31 10.38
CA TRP A 65 0.15 5.07 11.09
C TRP A 65 -1.05 5.25 12.02
N ASN A 66 -1.11 6.38 12.73
CA ASN A 66 -2.22 6.70 13.62
C ASN A 66 -3.53 6.95 12.86
N LEU A 67 -3.48 7.62 11.70
CA LEU A 67 -4.64 7.82 10.82
C LEU A 67 -5.19 6.48 10.31
N ASN A 68 -4.32 5.56 9.88
CA ASN A 68 -4.74 4.21 9.48
C ASN A 68 -5.35 3.42 10.64
N ALA A 69 -4.78 3.51 11.83
CA ALA A 69 -5.33 2.88 13.03
C ALA A 69 -6.72 3.44 13.38
N ALA A 70 -6.91 4.75 13.28
CA ALA A 70 -8.22 5.40 13.47
C ALA A 70 -9.22 4.95 12.40
N ARG A 71 -8.79 4.90 11.13
CA ARG A 71 -9.60 4.38 10.00
C ARG A 71 -10.02 2.94 10.22
N LEU A 72 -9.09 2.07 10.64
CA LEU A 72 -9.40 0.67 10.98
C LEU A 72 -10.50 0.58 12.05
N ARG A 73 -10.44 1.41 13.08
CA ARG A 73 -11.47 1.46 14.14
C ARG A 73 -12.84 1.90 13.62
N LEU A 74 -12.91 2.89 12.72
CA LEU A 74 -14.16 3.32 12.08
C LEU A 74 -14.78 2.18 11.26
N MET A 75 -13.96 1.41 10.53
CA MET A 75 -14.42 0.26 9.74
C MET A 75 -14.99 -0.88 10.58
N LEU A 76 -14.67 -0.96 11.87
CA LEU A 76 -15.21 -1.97 12.78
C LEU A 76 -16.64 -1.67 13.24
N ASN A 77 -17.20 -0.52 12.87
CA ASN A 77 -18.61 -0.14 13.02
C ASN A 77 -19.25 -0.56 14.35
N GLY A 78 -19.17 0.28 15.36
CA GLY A 78 -19.73 0.07 16.70
C GLY A 78 -19.00 -0.96 17.57
N ARG A 79 -18.06 -1.74 17.01
CA ARG A 79 -17.17 -2.65 17.76
C ARG A 79 -15.78 -2.08 18.00
N ALA A 80 -15.59 -0.79 17.69
CA ALA A 80 -14.33 -0.08 17.96
C ALA A 80 -13.97 -0.07 19.46
N GLY A 81 -14.94 -0.20 20.36
CA GLY A 81 -14.70 -0.35 21.80
C GLY A 81 -13.92 -1.63 22.17
N GLN A 82 -13.95 -2.67 21.32
CA GLN A 82 -13.18 -3.89 21.52
C GLN A 82 -11.71 -3.75 21.07
N LEU A 83 -11.38 -2.67 20.35
CA LEU A 83 -10.04 -2.40 19.83
C LEU A 83 -9.70 -0.93 20.08
N GLY A 84 -8.92 -0.66 21.12
CA GLY A 84 -8.40 0.68 21.39
C GLY A 84 -7.40 1.15 20.33
N GLN A 85 -7.11 2.45 20.28
CA GLN A 85 -6.18 3.06 19.30
C GLN A 85 -4.81 2.38 19.29
N ARG A 86 -4.22 2.11 20.48
CA ARG A 86 -2.93 1.41 20.60
C ARG A 86 -2.98 -0.01 20.01
N GLY A 87 -4.09 -0.73 20.22
CA GLY A 87 -4.28 -2.07 19.66
C GLY A 87 -4.42 -2.04 18.13
N ALA A 88 -5.16 -1.07 17.59
CA ALA A 88 -5.30 -0.86 16.15
C ALA A 88 -3.96 -0.46 15.52
N LEU A 89 -3.22 0.46 16.14
CA LEU A 89 -1.88 0.87 15.71
C LEU A 89 -0.91 -0.31 15.65
N GLY A 90 -0.92 -1.17 16.68
CA GLY A 90 -0.09 -2.38 16.69
C GLY A 90 -0.44 -3.36 15.56
N ILE A 91 -1.72 -3.54 15.26
CA ILE A 91 -2.17 -4.39 14.13
C ILE A 91 -1.72 -3.78 12.80
N GLU A 92 -1.92 -2.48 12.61
CA GLU A 92 -1.52 -1.77 11.39
C GLU A 92 0.00 -1.85 11.15
N LEU A 93 0.81 -1.57 12.16
CA LEU A 93 2.27 -1.63 12.04
C LEU A 93 2.76 -3.05 11.72
N ALA A 94 2.21 -4.07 12.39
CA ALA A 94 2.55 -5.47 12.11
C ALA A 94 2.12 -5.87 10.69
N ALA A 95 0.93 -5.46 10.24
CA ALA A 95 0.44 -5.73 8.89
C ALA A 95 1.27 -5.00 7.82
N LYS A 96 1.64 -3.73 8.05
CA LYS A 96 2.50 -2.96 7.14
C LYS A 96 3.92 -3.53 7.08
N CYS A 97 4.49 -3.97 8.21
CA CYS A 97 5.76 -4.69 8.21
C CYS A 97 5.68 -5.97 7.37
N ALA A 98 4.65 -6.78 7.56
CA ALA A 98 4.45 -8.00 6.77
C ALA A 98 4.21 -7.71 5.27
N LEU A 99 3.54 -6.60 4.94
CA LEU A 99 3.37 -6.12 3.57
C LEU A 99 4.74 -5.77 2.95
N CYS A 100 5.56 -5.00 3.66
CA CYS A 100 6.89 -4.61 3.21
C CYS A 100 7.86 -5.81 3.14
N ALA A 101 7.68 -6.82 3.98
CA ALA A 101 8.56 -8.00 4.07
C ALA A 101 8.22 -9.11 3.07
N THR A 102 7.13 -9.00 2.31
CA THR A 102 6.70 -10.07 1.39
C THR A 102 6.57 -9.60 -0.04
N PRO A 103 6.92 -10.45 -1.02
CA PRO A 103 6.72 -10.14 -2.44
C PRO A 103 5.24 -9.86 -2.74
N GLY A 104 4.99 -8.81 -3.54
CA GLY A 104 3.63 -8.38 -3.89
C GLY A 104 2.76 -7.97 -2.69
N GLY A 105 3.36 -7.72 -1.51
CA GLY A 105 2.65 -7.23 -0.33
C GLY A 105 1.65 -8.22 0.29
N SER A 106 1.67 -9.50 -0.10
CA SER A 106 0.66 -10.51 0.28
C SER A 106 0.59 -10.79 1.78
N GLY A 107 1.68 -10.56 2.52
CA GLY A 107 1.76 -10.73 3.97
C GLY A 107 0.92 -9.71 4.74
N GLY A 108 0.73 -8.50 4.23
CA GLY A 108 -0.05 -7.46 4.90
C GLY A 108 -1.49 -7.87 5.18
N PRO A 109 -2.29 -8.15 4.13
CA PRO A 109 -3.66 -8.62 4.30
C PRO A 109 -3.78 -9.87 5.16
N ALA A 110 -2.88 -10.84 4.98
CA ALA A 110 -2.89 -12.08 5.76
C ALA A 110 -2.68 -11.80 7.26
N THR A 111 -1.73 -10.94 7.60
CA THR A 111 -1.44 -10.54 8.98
C THR A 111 -2.60 -9.74 9.58
N LEU A 112 -3.17 -8.79 8.86
CA LEU A 112 -4.34 -8.02 9.30
C LEU A 112 -5.49 -8.96 9.67
N LEU A 113 -5.86 -9.89 8.77
CA LEU A 113 -6.95 -10.84 8.99
C LEU A 113 -6.68 -11.74 10.20
N LEU A 114 -5.44 -12.21 10.35
CA LEU A 114 -5.05 -13.07 11.46
C LEU A 114 -5.15 -12.34 12.80
N LEU A 115 -4.60 -11.12 12.88
CA LEU A 115 -4.58 -10.34 14.11
C LEU A 115 -5.98 -9.84 14.50
N LEU A 116 -6.85 -9.53 13.55
CA LEU A 116 -8.26 -9.24 13.82
C LEU A 116 -9.01 -10.48 14.33
N ALA A 117 -8.73 -11.66 13.76
CA ALA A 117 -9.33 -12.91 14.24
C ALA A 117 -8.94 -13.21 15.70
N GLN A 118 -7.69 -12.94 16.12
CA GLN A 118 -7.25 -13.06 17.52
C GLN A 118 -7.98 -12.11 18.47
N ARG A 119 -8.47 -11.00 17.98
CA ARG A 119 -9.29 -10.03 18.74
C ARG A 119 -10.78 -10.35 18.70
N GLY A 120 -11.17 -11.57 18.27
CA GLY A 120 -12.55 -12.03 18.24
C GLY A 120 -13.37 -11.55 17.04
N PHE A 121 -12.73 -10.93 16.03
CA PHE A 121 -13.43 -10.58 14.80
C PHE A 121 -13.52 -11.78 13.86
N SER A 122 -14.70 -12.07 13.36
CA SER A 122 -14.87 -13.19 12.41
C SER A 122 -14.07 -12.95 11.11
N PRO A 123 -13.55 -14.01 10.46
CA PRO A 123 -12.78 -13.86 9.20
C PRO A 123 -13.54 -13.12 8.10
N SER A 124 -14.87 -13.25 8.05
CA SER A 124 -15.72 -12.51 7.11
C SER A 124 -15.72 -10.99 7.38
N LYS A 125 -15.69 -10.58 8.67
CA LYS A 125 -15.58 -9.17 9.05
C LYS A 125 -14.20 -8.62 8.74
N GLY A 126 -13.13 -9.36 9.07
CA GLY A 126 -11.78 -8.96 8.71
C GLY A 126 -11.64 -8.75 7.19
N THR A 127 -12.17 -9.67 6.38
CA THR A 127 -12.19 -9.52 4.92
C THR A 127 -13.01 -8.29 4.49
N ALA A 128 -14.15 -8.02 5.13
CA ALA A 128 -14.94 -6.82 4.84
C ALA A 128 -14.14 -5.55 5.14
N VAL A 129 -13.52 -5.46 6.31
CA VAL A 129 -12.64 -4.33 6.69
C VAL A 129 -11.54 -4.11 5.65
N PHE A 130 -10.84 -5.17 5.25
CA PHE A 130 -9.80 -5.08 4.23
C PHE A 130 -10.32 -4.57 2.89
N LEU A 131 -11.48 -5.05 2.44
CA LEU A 131 -12.07 -4.62 1.16
C LEU A 131 -12.55 -3.17 1.20
N ILE A 132 -13.05 -2.71 2.35
CA ILE A 132 -13.43 -1.32 2.58
C ILE A 132 -12.18 -0.42 2.54
N ASP A 133 -11.12 -0.82 3.24
CA ASP A 133 -9.84 -0.14 3.27
C ASP A 133 -9.30 0.07 1.84
N GLN A 134 -9.22 -1.00 1.06
CA GLN A 134 -8.80 -0.94 -0.33
C GLN A 134 -9.75 -0.13 -1.23
N GLY A 135 -11.04 -0.14 -0.94
CA GLY A 135 -12.05 0.66 -1.66
C GLY A 135 -11.86 2.16 -1.42
N CYS A 136 -11.57 2.58 -0.19
CA CYS A 136 -11.27 3.99 0.13
C CYS A 136 -9.98 4.45 -0.54
N ASP A 137 -8.94 3.60 -0.52
CA ASP A 137 -7.67 3.89 -1.19
C ASP A 137 -7.86 4.00 -2.71
N LEU A 138 -8.60 3.08 -3.32
CA LEU A 138 -8.92 3.12 -4.75
C LEU A 138 -9.69 4.40 -5.12
N LEU A 139 -10.69 4.78 -4.34
CA LEU A 139 -11.46 6.01 -4.57
C LEU A 139 -10.56 7.25 -4.53
N PHE A 140 -9.67 7.34 -3.53
CA PHE A 140 -8.72 8.43 -3.44
C PHE A 140 -7.83 8.51 -4.68
N PHE A 141 -7.21 7.39 -5.09
CA PHE A 141 -6.34 7.38 -6.26
C PHE A 141 -7.08 7.63 -7.57
N LEU A 142 -8.34 7.21 -7.70
CA LEU A 142 -9.18 7.55 -8.84
C LEU A 142 -9.45 9.06 -8.93
N LEU A 143 -9.76 9.70 -7.79
CA LEU A 143 -9.97 11.15 -7.74
C LEU A 143 -8.69 11.92 -8.08
N MET A 144 -7.55 11.51 -7.51
CA MET A 144 -6.25 12.11 -7.83
C MET A 144 -5.88 11.92 -9.30
N LEU A 145 -6.06 10.70 -9.82
CA LEU A 145 -5.80 10.39 -11.23
C LEU A 145 -6.67 11.24 -12.15
N SER A 146 -7.98 11.39 -11.83
CA SER A 146 -8.89 12.22 -12.62
C SER A 146 -8.45 13.67 -12.64
N GLY A 147 -8.00 14.22 -11.50
CA GLY A 147 -7.44 15.55 -11.40
C GLY A 147 -6.17 15.73 -12.24
N LEU A 148 -5.24 14.78 -12.17
CA LEU A 148 -4.00 14.78 -12.94
C LEU A 148 -4.26 14.68 -14.45
N VAL A 149 -5.20 13.84 -14.88
CA VAL A 149 -5.61 13.75 -16.28
C VAL A 149 -6.25 15.05 -16.74
N ALA A 150 -7.14 15.64 -15.95
CA ALA A 150 -7.75 16.93 -16.26
C ALA A 150 -6.68 18.04 -16.40
N MET A 151 -5.72 18.11 -15.50
CA MET A 151 -4.60 19.06 -15.60
C MET A 151 -3.71 18.81 -16.83
N SER A 152 -3.53 17.54 -17.23
CA SER A 152 -2.74 17.20 -18.43
C SER A 152 -3.47 17.53 -19.72
N VAL A 153 -4.81 17.49 -19.74
CA VAL A 153 -5.62 17.71 -20.95
C VAL A 153 -6.02 19.19 -21.10
N PHE A 154 -6.39 19.83 -20.00
CA PHE A 154 -6.97 21.17 -19.99
C PHE A 154 -6.04 22.25 -19.42
N GLY A 155 -4.91 21.87 -18.83
CA GLY A 155 -3.96 22.78 -18.21
C GLY A 155 -2.65 22.89 -19.02
N ASP A 156 -1.89 23.95 -18.73
CA ASP A 156 -0.57 24.20 -19.35
C ASP A 156 0.57 23.45 -18.61
N ALA A 157 0.26 22.29 -18.00
CA ALA A 157 1.24 21.52 -17.25
C ALA A 157 2.32 20.96 -18.18
N GLN A 158 3.50 21.54 -18.14
CA GLN A 158 4.69 21.03 -18.84
C GLN A 158 5.45 20.06 -17.92
N TRP A 159 5.23 18.78 -18.10
CA TRP A 159 5.92 17.75 -17.31
C TRP A 159 7.09 17.13 -18.10
N PRO A 160 8.18 16.77 -17.41
CA PRO A 160 9.22 15.97 -18.03
C PRO A 160 8.64 14.69 -18.63
N HIS A 161 9.15 14.28 -19.80
CA HIS A 161 8.64 13.09 -20.53
C HIS A 161 7.12 13.08 -20.73
N GLN A 162 6.55 14.19 -21.16
CA GLN A 162 5.11 14.44 -21.26
C GLN A 162 4.33 13.30 -21.95
N GLY A 163 4.85 12.76 -23.07
CA GLY A 163 4.20 11.65 -23.79
C GLY A 163 4.12 10.37 -22.97
N LEU A 164 5.18 10.05 -22.22
CA LEU A 164 5.20 8.85 -21.38
C LEU A 164 4.28 9.02 -20.16
N VAL A 165 4.23 10.21 -19.59
CA VAL A 165 3.31 10.55 -18.50
C VAL A 165 1.87 10.44 -18.96
N GLN A 166 1.51 11.04 -20.10
CA GLN A 166 0.16 10.97 -20.66
C GLN A 166 -0.26 9.54 -20.98
N LEU A 167 0.62 8.73 -21.58
CA LEU A 167 0.35 7.33 -21.86
C LEU A 167 0.13 6.52 -20.58
N SER A 168 0.94 6.78 -19.54
CA SER A 168 0.82 6.13 -18.23
C SER A 168 -0.48 6.51 -17.52
N LEU A 169 -0.84 7.79 -17.54
CA LEU A 169 -2.11 8.29 -16.99
C LEU A 169 -3.30 7.69 -17.71
N LEU A 170 -3.26 7.66 -19.05
CA LEU A 170 -4.30 7.03 -19.86
C LEU A 170 -4.44 5.54 -19.53
N GLY A 171 -3.32 4.82 -19.45
CA GLY A 171 -3.31 3.40 -19.10
C GLY A 171 -3.91 3.14 -17.71
N LEU A 172 -3.56 3.95 -16.70
CA LEU A 172 -4.15 3.88 -15.37
C LEU A 172 -5.64 4.23 -15.37
N ALA A 173 -6.04 5.25 -16.12
CA ALA A 173 -7.45 5.62 -16.27
C ALA A 173 -8.26 4.50 -16.92
N LEU A 174 -7.77 3.90 -18.00
CA LEU A 174 -8.41 2.75 -18.65
C LEU A 174 -8.49 1.54 -17.73
N LEU A 175 -7.43 1.25 -16.97
CA LEU A 175 -7.43 0.20 -15.96
C LEU A 175 -8.48 0.46 -14.88
N ALA A 176 -8.55 1.67 -14.38
CA ALA A 176 -9.50 2.08 -13.35
C ALA A 176 -10.96 1.99 -13.85
N VAL A 177 -11.22 2.45 -15.06
CA VAL A 177 -12.53 2.31 -15.73
C VAL A 177 -12.85 0.84 -15.93
N GLY A 178 -11.92 0.04 -16.43
CA GLY A 178 -12.08 -1.40 -16.64
C GLY A 178 -12.44 -2.14 -15.34
N VAL A 179 -11.73 -1.85 -14.24
CA VAL A 179 -12.03 -2.40 -12.91
C VAL A 179 -13.42 -1.97 -12.43
N SER A 180 -13.77 -0.69 -12.59
CA SER A 180 -15.07 -0.14 -12.19
C SER A 180 -16.22 -0.76 -12.97
N LEU A 181 -16.07 -0.89 -14.28
CA LEU A 181 -17.03 -1.58 -15.15
C LEU A 181 -17.15 -3.05 -14.77
N MET A 182 -16.05 -3.76 -14.57
CA MET A 182 -16.05 -5.14 -14.13
C MET A 182 -16.81 -5.31 -12.80
N MET A 183 -16.59 -4.44 -11.83
CA MET A 183 -17.31 -4.44 -10.56
C MET A 183 -18.81 -4.15 -10.73
N GLY A 184 -19.17 -3.20 -11.58
CA GLY A 184 -20.56 -2.85 -11.91
C GLY A 184 -21.31 -3.97 -12.63
N TYR A 185 -20.67 -4.60 -13.62
CA TYR A 185 -21.24 -5.70 -14.40
C TYR A 185 -21.13 -7.07 -13.72
N LEU A 186 -20.35 -7.18 -12.64
CA LEU A 186 -20.15 -8.42 -11.90
C LEU A 186 -21.47 -9.15 -11.56
N PRO A 187 -22.56 -8.48 -11.12
CA PRO A 187 -23.83 -9.14 -10.85
C PRO A 187 -24.48 -9.77 -12.10
N LYS A 188 -24.35 -9.11 -13.26
CA LYS A 188 -24.86 -9.64 -14.54
C LYS A 188 -24.00 -10.82 -14.99
N LEU A 189 -22.67 -10.66 -14.92
CA LEU A 189 -21.71 -11.71 -15.25
C LEU A 189 -21.90 -12.97 -14.39
N LEU A 190 -22.21 -12.81 -13.10
CA LEU A 190 -22.48 -13.91 -12.19
C LEU A 190 -23.82 -14.60 -12.47
N ARG A 191 -24.81 -13.90 -13.04
CA ARG A 191 -26.08 -14.51 -13.48
C ARG A 191 -25.91 -15.35 -14.74
N THR A 192 -25.08 -14.91 -15.69
CA THR A 192 -24.76 -15.60 -16.95
C THR A 192 -23.62 -16.63 -16.84
N GLN A 193 -23.10 -16.86 -15.63
CA GLN A 193 -21.92 -17.68 -15.34
C GLN A 193 -21.99 -19.13 -15.86
N ARG A 194 -23.18 -19.67 -16.12
CA ARG A 194 -23.35 -21.05 -16.57
C ARG A 194 -22.68 -21.32 -17.92
N GLN A 195 -22.59 -20.29 -18.80
CA GLN A 195 -21.99 -20.40 -20.14
C GLN A 195 -20.51 -20.03 -20.16
N TRP A 196 -20.13 -18.93 -19.49
CA TRP A 196 -18.75 -18.37 -19.56
C TRP A 196 -17.73 -19.06 -18.65
N LEU A 197 -18.17 -19.66 -17.53
CA LEU A 197 -17.29 -20.36 -16.59
C LEU A 197 -17.38 -21.89 -16.73
N ALA A 198 -17.93 -22.40 -17.84
CA ALA A 198 -18.04 -23.84 -18.08
C ALA A 198 -16.69 -24.55 -18.15
N TRP A 199 -15.64 -23.81 -18.57
CA TRP A 199 -14.26 -24.31 -18.66
C TRP A 199 -13.52 -24.37 -17.29
N ILE A 200 -14.08 -23.74 -16.22
CA ILE A 200 -13.51 -23.80 -14.88
C ILE A 200 -14.11 -24.98 -14.12
N ARG A 201 -13.26 -25.78 -13.48
CA ARG A 201 -13.71 -26.91 -12.62
C ARG A 201 -14.79 -26.45 -11.62
N PRO A 202 -15.87 -27.22 -11.42
CA PRO A 202 -17.03 -26.83 -10.60
C PRO A 202 -16.69 -26.41 -9.17
N SER A 203 -15.65 -26.99 -8.57
CA SER A 203 -15.16 -26.64 -7.22
C SER A 203 -14.55 -25.24 -7.18
N ARG A 204 -13.70 -24.90 -8.16
CA ARG A 204 -13.08 -23.57 -8.28
C ARG A 204 -14.10 -22.49 -8.63
N ARG A 205 -15.07 -22.82 -9.53
CA ARG A 205 -16.18 -21.93 -9.89
C ARG A 205 -17.04 -21.58 -8.66
N ARG A 206 -17.45 -22.57 -7.86
CA ARG A 206 -18.21 -22.35 -6.61
C ARG A 206 -17.43 -21.55 -5.58
N TRP A 207 -16.12 -21.75 -5.47
CA TRP A 207 -15.24 -20.97 -4.60
C TRP A 207 -15.16 -19.51 -5.04
N LEU A 208 -14.93 -19.26 -6.35
CA LEU A 208 -14.83 -17.91 -6.93
C LEU A 208 -16.15 -17.15 -6.74
N VAL A 209 -17.27 -17.75 -7.11
CA VAL A 209 -18.60 -17.13 -6.96
C VAL A 209 -18.89 -16.77 -5.50
N ARG A 210 -18.61 -17.66 -4.55
CA ARG A 210 -18.78 -17.37 -3.11
C ARG A 210 -17.88 -16.23 -2.66
N ARG A 211 -16.68 -16.10 -3.21
CA ARG A 211 -15.75 -15.01 -2.87
C ARG A 211 -16.26 -13.68 -3.41
N LEU A 212 -16.72 -13.64 -4.65
CA LEU A 212 -17.32 -12.47 -5.29
C LEU A 212 -18.61 -12.01 -4.62
N LEU A 213 -19.49 -12.94 -4.25
CA LEU A 213 -20.70 -12.61 -3.50
C LEU A 213 -20.38 -12.04 -2.11
N ARG A 214 -19.36 -12.54 -1.43
CA ARG A 214 -18.89 -11.98 -0.15
C ARG A 214 -18.31 -10.57 -0.33
N CYS A 215 -17.54 -10.33 -1.39
CA CYS A 215 -17.05 -8.97 -1.72
C CYS A 215 -18.22 -8.01 -1.94
N ARG A 216 -19.22 -8.42 -2.74
CA ARG A 216 -20.41 -7.59 -2.98
C ARG A 216 -21.19 -7.32 -1.69
N HIS A 217 -21.35 -8.32 -0.84
CA HIS A 217 -22.02 -8.14 0.46
C HIS A 217 -21.25 -7.17 1.35
N ALA A 218 -19.92 -7.31 1.44
CA ALA A 218 -19.07 -6.40 2.19
C ALA A 218 -19.17 -4.96 1.67
N LEU A 219 -19.12 -4.76 0.35
CA LEU A 219 -19.29 -3.43 -0.26
C LEU A 219 -20.66 -2.81 0.07
N ARG A 220 -21.75 -3.59 -0.02
CA ARG A 220 -23.08 -3.11 0.36
C ARG A 220 -23.18 -2.74 1.83
N MET A 221 -22.60 -3.55 2.71
CA MET A 221 -22.58 -3.26 4.14
C MET A 221 -21.79 -1.99 4.45
N THR A 222 -20.73 -1.69 3.68
CA THR A 222 -19.97 -0.45 3.80
C THR A 222 -20.79 0.76 3.34
N LEU A 223 -21.42 0.65 2.17
CA LEU A 223 -22.25 1.73 1.65
C LEU A 223 -23.49 2.00 2.51
N ALA A 224 -23.87 1.06 3.37
CA ALA A 224 -24.93 1.20 4.37
C ALA A 224 -24.45 1.89 5.67
N LEU A 225 -23.14 2.21 5.82
CA LEU A 225 -22.66 2.99 6.95
C LEU A 225 -23.20 4.41 6.95
N PRO A 226 -23.32 5.06 8.12
CA PRO A 226 -23.72 6.47 8.20
C PRO A 226 -22.83 7.33 7.30
N LYS A 227 -23.40 8.28 6.59
CA LYS A 227 -22.67 9.19 5.67
C LYS A 227 -21.51 9.90 6.37
N ALA A 228 -21.69 10.29 7.63
CA ALA A 228 -20.62 10.89 8.45
C ALA A 228 -19.42 9.94 8.64
N THR A 229 -19.68 8.65 8.87
CA THR A 229 -18.61 7.64 9.00
C THR A 229 -17.86 7.44 7.67
N LEU A 230 -18.60 7.40 6.55
CA LEU A 230 -17.98 7.29 5.22
C LEU A 230 -17.14 8.53 4.89
N ALA A 231 -17.66 9.72 5.20
CA ALA A 231 -16.92 10.98 5.02
C ALA A 231 -15.65 11.02 5.88
N ALA A 232 -15.75 10.62 7.15
CA ALA A 232 -14.59 10.54 8.04
C ALA A 232 -13.54 9.54 7.55
N MET A 233 -13.96 8.37 7.08
CA MET A 233 -13.05 7.38 6.48
C MET A 233 -12.33 7.94 5.25
N LEU A 234 -13.06 8.61 4.36
CA LEU A 234 -12.48 9.22 3.17
C LEU A 234 -11.54 10.37 3.53
N ALA A 235 -11.90 11.23 4.50
CA ALA A 235 -11.05 12.30 4.99
C ALA A 235 -9.73 11.77 5.59
N LEU A 236 -9.80 10.72 6.43
CA LEU A 236 -8.60 10.06 6.98
C LEU A 236 -7.75 9.42 5.87
N THR A 237 -8.38 8.81 4.86
CA THR A 237 -7.68 8.24 3.70
C THR A 237 -6.96 9.34 2.91
N THR A 238 -7.66 10.43 2.60
CA THR A 238 -7.09 11.57 1.86
C THR A 238 -5.91 12.16 2.61
N LEU A 239 -6.08 12.47 3.90
CA LEU A 239 -5.00 13.01 4.71
C LEU A 239 -3.80 12.05 4.80
N HIS A 240 -4.06 10.75 4.99
CA HIS A 240 -3.01 9.73 5.02
C HIS A 240 -2.18 9.72 3.72
N TRP A 241 -2.83 9.66 2.55
CA TRP A 241 -2.13 9.57 1.28
C TRP A 241 -1.43 10.88 0.88
N LEU A 242 -2.04 12.03 1.17
CA LEU A 242 -1.39 13.33 0.95
C LEU A 242 -0.11 13.45 1.78
N LEU A 243 -0.16 13.15 3.09
CA LEU A 243 1.02 13.16 3.95
C LEU A 243 2.08 12.16 3.47
N ARG A 244 1.65 10.94 3.19
CA ARG A 244 2.57 9.87 2.78
C ARG A 244 3.29 10.17 1.47
N TYR A 245 2.61 10.76 0.50
CA TYR A 245 3.20 11.09 -0.80
C TYR A 245 3.97 12.40 -0.79
N SER A 246 3.72 13.28 0.18
CA SER A 246 4.58 14.46 0.43
C SER A 246 5.98 14.08 0.97
N LEU A 247 6.19 12.85 1.46
CA LEU A 247 7.51 12.42 1.92
C LEU A 247 8.58 12.46 0.82
N LEU A 248 8.23 12.15 -0.43
CA LEU A 248 9.16 12.25 -1.55
C LEU A 248 9.50 13.70 -1.85
N TYR A 249 8.52 14.60 -1.82
CA TYR A 249 8.75 16.04 -1.97
C TYR A 249 9.70 16.57 -0.92
N LEU A 250 9.49 16.21 0.36
CA LEU A 250 10.40 16.62 1.45
C LEU A 250 11.80 16.03 1.29
N ALA A 251 11.93 14.83 0.77
CA ALA A 251 13.23 14.23 0.46
C ALA A 251 13.96 15.03 -0.64
N VAL A 252 13.24 15.44 -1.70
CA VAL A 252 13.79 16.23 -2.81
C VAL A 252 14.28 17.59 -2.32
N ILE A 253 13.42 18.36 -1.64
CA ILE A 253 13.82 19.71 -1.16
C ILE A 253 14.92 19.64 -0.10
N GLY A 254 14.91 18.62 0.75
CA GLY A 254 15.93 18.43 1.78
C GLY A 254 17.33 18.12 1.23
N ILE A 255 17.41 17.55 0.03
CA ILE A 255 18.67 17.34 -0.72
C ILE A 255 19.08 18.60 -1.51
N GLY A 256 18.27 19.67 -1.48
CA GLY A 256 18.51 20.88 -2.29
C GLY A 256 18.03 20.75 -3.73
N GLY A 257 17.22 19.77 -4.05
CA GLY A 257 16.59 19.62 -5.36
C GLY A 257 15.35 20.51 -5.51
N HIS A 258 15.00 20.77 -6.76
CA HIS A 258 13.83 21.56 -7.13
C HIS A 258 12.87 20.69 -7.95
N ALA A 259 11.72 20.37 -7.38
CA ALA A 259 10.62 19.71 -8.10
C ALA A 259 9.29 20.16 -7.48
N ASP A 260 8.27 20.31 -8.31
CA ASP A 260 6.93 20.60 -7.82
C ASP A 260 6.37 19.46 -6.98
N TRP A 261 5.58 19.82 -5.97
CA TRP A 261 4.89 18.82 -5.15
C TRP A 261 4.03 17.88 -5.99
N LEU A 262 3.30 18.41 -6.97
CA LEU A 262 2.44 17.62 -7.83
C LEU A 262 3.23 16.63 -8.70
N TRP A 263 4.42 17.05 -9.19
CA TRP A 263 5.31 16.16 -9.94
C TRP A 263 5.85 15.02 -9.06
N THR A 264 6.28 15.31 -7.84
CA THR A 264 6.76 14.28 -6.92
C THR A 264 5.65 13.32 -6.51
N PHE A 265 4.40 13.83 -6.37
CA PHE A 265 3.23 13.01 -6.11
C PHE A 265 2.95 12.06 -7.27
N LEU A 266 2.91 12.57 -8.50
CA LEU A 266 2.73 11.78 -9.72
C LEU A 266 3.84 10.73 -9.89
N THR A 267 5.09 11.16 -9.73
CA THR A 267 6.27 10.28 -9.78
C THR A 267 6.12 9.10 -8.83
N GLN A 268 5.76 9.37 -7.58
CA GLN A 268 5.57 8.33 -6.58
C GLN A 268 4.37 7.43 -6.93
N MET A 269 3.28 7.99 -7.42
CA MET A 269 2.09 7.23 -7.83
C MET A 269 2.42 6.23 -8.96
N LEU A 270 3.11 6.70 -10.00
CA LEU A 270 3.51 5.86 -11.15
C LEU A 270 4.52 4.79 -10.73
N ALA A 271 5.58 5.18 -10.01
CA ALA A 271 6.60 4.26 -9.56
C ALA A 271 6.05 3.19 -8.60
N MET A 272 5.15 3.55 -7.68
CA MET A 272 4.53 2.61 -6.76
C MET A 272 3.53 1.69 -7.46
N ALA A 273 2.82 2.15 -8.50
CA ALA A 273 1.99 1.29 -9.33
C ALA A 273 2.85 0.26 -10.09
N ALA A 274 3.94 0.68 -10.70
CA ALA A 274 4.88 -0.21 -11.39
C ALA A 274 5.56 -1.20 -10.43
N SER A 275 5.84 -0.78 -9.19
CA SER A 275 6.50 -1.61 -8.17
C SER A 275 5.64 -2.80 -7.70
N GLN A 276 4.32 -2.79 -7.95
CA GLN A 276 3.46 -3.95 -7.65
C GLN A 276 3.84 -5.19 -8.47
N PHE A 277 4.50 -5.01 -9.61
CA PHE A 277 5.02 -6.10 -10.44
C PHE A 277 6.41 -6.57 -10.03
N SER A 278 7.04 -5.95 -9.02
CA SER A 278 8.34 -6.37 -8.51
C SER A 278 8.23 -7.68 -7.74
N PHE A 279 9.20 -8.57 -7.99
CA PHE A 279 9.35 -9.82 -7.22
C PHE A 279 9.99 -9.61 -5.84
N LEU A 280 10.62 -8.44 -5.62
CA LEU A 280 11.25 -8.12 -4.35
C LEU A 280 10.23 -7.57 -3.34
N PRO A 281 10.40 -7.89 -2.04
CA PRO A 281 9.59 -7.34 -0.97
C PRO A 281 9.53 -5.81 -1.00
N GLY A 282 8.36 -5.25 -0.71
CA GLY A 282 8.14 -3.81 -0.70
C GLY A 282 8.34 -3.10 -2.03
N GLY A 283 8.35 -3.85 -3.15
CA GLY A 283 8.58 -3.28 -4.49
C GLY A 283 10.00 -2.76 -4.69
N ALA A 284 10.96 -3.26 -3.90
CA ALA A 284 12.36 -2.84 -3.98
C ALA A 284 12.93 -3.04 -5.40
N GLY A 285 13.86 -2.20 -5.80
CA GLY A 285 14.39 -2.14 -7.16
C GLY A 285 13.49 -1.34 -8.08
N ALA A 286 12.27 -1.80 -8.32
CA ALA A 286 11.35 -1.16 -9.26
C ALA A 286 10.87 0.23 -8.78
N ALA A 287 10.61 0.40 -7.48
CA ALA A 287 10.20 1.69 -6.96
C ALA A 287 11.34 2.72 -6.99
N GLU A 288 12.56 2.33 -6.65
CA GLU A 288 13.74 3.20 -6.70
C GLU A 288 14.06 3.61 -8.14
N VAL A 289 14.10 2.65 -9.05
CA VAL A 289 14.35 2.91 -10.46
C VAL A 289 13.23 3.79 -11.04
N GLY A 290 11.96 3.49 -10.71
CA GLY A 290 10.82 4.27 -11.19
C GLY A 290 10.85 5.72 -10.69
N VAL A 291 11.07 5.94 -9.40
CA VAL A 291 11.21 7.31 -8.86
C VAL A 291 12.45 7.99 -9.41
N GLY A 292 13.60 7.28 -9.43
CA GLY A 292 14.85 7.82 -9.91
C GLY A 292 14.80 8.25 -11.37
N SER A 293 14.21 7.44 -12.25
CA SER A 293 14.12 7.78 -13.68
C SER A 293 13.25 9.02 -13.95
N LEU A 294 12.22 9.26 -13.16
CA LEU A 294 11.31 10.41 -13.31
C LEU A 294 11.85 11.69 -12.63
N LEU A 295 12.75 11.56 -11.63
CA LEU A 295 13.41 12.71 -10.99
C LEU A 295 14.71 13.10 -11.68
N LEU A 296 15.39 12.15 -12.35
CA LEU A 296 16.70 12.36 -12.96
C LEU A 296 16.77 13.59 -13.92
N PRO A 297 15.74 13.89 -14.74
CA PRO A 297 15.75 15.07 -15.61
C PRO A 297 15.73 16.41 -14.88
N LEU A 298 15.28 16.43 -13.61
CA LEU A 298 15.14 17.64 -12.79
C LEU A 298 16.31 17.85 -11.83
N MET A 299 16.97 16.75 -11.48
CA MET A 299 18.03 16.75 -10.47
C MET A 299 19.20 15.92 -11.00
N GLY A 300 20.41 16.25 -10.82
CA GLY A 300 21.56 15.41 -11.19
C GLY A 300 21.49 14.00 -10.57
N ARG A 301 22.28 13.06 -11.08
CA ARG A 301 22.30 11.65 -10.63
C ARG A 301 22.52 11.52 -9.13
N GLU A 302 23.44 12.27 -8.58
CA GLU A 302 23.85 12.24 -7.17
C GLU A 302 22.70 12.66 -6.25
N GLN A 303 22.07 13.80 -6.55
CA GLN A 303 20.91 14.31 -5.80
C GLN A 303 19.69 13.39 -5.92
N THR A 304 19.41 12.86 -7.13
CA THR A 304 18.32 11.92 -7.34
C THR A 304 18.51 10.65 -6.51
N ALA A 305 19.71 10.08 -6.53
CA ALA A 305 20.04 8.89 -5.75
C ALA A 305 19.90 9.13 -4.24
N ALA A 306 20.37 10.29 -3.75
CA ALA A 306 20.24 10.69 -2.36
C ALA A 306 18.77 10.89 -1.93
N ALA A 307 17.96 11.59 -2.74
CA ALA A 307 16.54 11.80 -2.46
C ALA A 307 15.76 10.49 -2.40
N VAL A 308 16.02 9.56 -3.34
CA VAL A 308 15.41 8.23 -3.37
C VAL A 308 15.80 7.43 -2.11
N LEU A 309 17.06 7.50 -1.67
CA LEU A 309 17.50 6.82 -0.46
C LEU A 309 16.80 7.36 0.78
N VAL A 310 16.78 8.69 0.99
CA VAL A 310 16.09 9.33 2.12
C VAL A 310 14.61 8.96 2.13
N TRP A 311 13.95 9.06 0.98
CA TRP A 311 12.55 8.66 0.85
C TRP A 311 12.33 7.19 1.25
N ARG A 312 13.21 6.28 0.83
CA ARG A 312 13.12 4.85 1.18
C ARG A 312 13.40 4.55 2.65
N LEU A 313 14.32 5.29 3.25
CA LEU A 313 14.58 5.18 4.69
C LEU A 313 13.29 5.41 5.49
N ILE A 314 12.49 6.40 5.11
CA ILE A 314 11.24 6.72 5.81
C ILE A 314 10.06 5.86 5.34
N SER A 315 9.89 5.66 4.03
CA SER A 315 8.71 5.01 3.47
C SER A 315 8.75 3.48 3.53
N TYR A 316 9.93 2.87 3.72
CA TYR A 316 10.14 1.43 3.71
C TYR A 316 10.87 0.93 4.97
N HIS A 317 12.12 1.38 5.21
CA HIS A 317 12.92 0.87 6.33
C HIS A 317 12.34 1.21 7.69
N LEU A 318 11.84 2.45 7.87
CA LEU A 318 11.18 2.85 9.12
C LEU A 318 9.94 2.02 9.42
N TYR A 319 9.16 1.64 8.39
CA TYR A 319 8.00 0.76 8.55
C TYR A 319 8.40 -0.65 8.98
N LEU A 320 9.49 -1.18 8.44
CA LEU A 320 10.04 -2.46 8.86
C LEU A 320 10.55 -2.38 10.31
N ALA A 321 11.33 -1.37 10.62
CA ALA A 321 11.90 -1.18 11.97
C ALA A 321 10.82 -1.03 13.05
N ALA A 322 9.79 -0.21 12.78
CA ALA A 322 8.70 0.01 13.73
C ALA A 322 7.76 -1.20 13.85
N GLY A 323 7.52 -1.92 12.76
CA GLY A 323 6.56 -3.02 12.74
C GLY A 323 7.14 -4.38 13.11
N ALA A 324 8.44 -4.63 12.89
CA ALA A 324 9.06 -5.91 13.15
C ALA A 324 8.95 -6.37 14.62
N PRO A 325 9.23 -5.53 15.64
CA PRO A 325 9.07 -5.93 17.03
C PRO A 325 7.63 -6.35 17.35
N LEU A 326 6.64 -5.63 16.82
CA LEU A 326 5.22 -5.93 17.04
C LEU A 326 4.82 -7.23 16.33
N LEU A 327 5.27 -7.45 15.11
CA LEU A 327 5.03 -8.68 14.38
C LEU A 327 5.62 -9.90 15.11
N LEU A 328 6.82 -9.78 15.64
CA LEU A 328 7.48 -10.81 16.44
C LEU A 328 6.72 -11.09 17.74
N LEU A 329 6.31 -10.04 18.48
CA LEU A 329 5.53 -10.16 19.70
C LEU A 329 4.19 -10.87 19.46
N TYR A 330 3.46 -10.51 18.41
CA TYR A 330 2.21 -11.17 18.05
C TYR A 330 2.43 -12.63 17.62
N SER A 331 3.50 -12.90 16.88
CA SER A 331 3.85 -14.28 16.48
C SER A 331 4.22 -15.14 17.69
N ALA A 332 5.01 -14.62 18.64
CA ALA A 332 5.37 -15.31 19.86
C ALA A 332 4.15 -15.63 20.76
N ARG A 333 3.19 -14.69 20.87
CA ARG A 333 1.93 -14.94 21.59
C ARG A 333 1.10 -16.05 20.95
N LEU A 334 1.05 -16.13 19.64
CA LEU A 334 0.38 -17.21 18.90
C LEU A 334 0.99 -18.58 19.20
N LEU A 335 2.30 -18.65 19.33
CA LEU A 335 3.00 -19.92 19.63
C LEU A 335 2.79 -20.35 21.08
N ARG A 336 2.61 -19.42 22.02
CA ARG A 336 2.38 -19.71 23.45
C ARG A 336 0.93 -20.13 23.77
N GLN A 337 -0.04 -19.80 22.93
CA GLN A 337 -1.46 -20.14 23.12
C GLN A 337 -1.81 -21.54 22.56
N ARG A 338 -0.82 -22.27 22.11
CA ARG A 338 -0.89 -23.68 21.64
C ARG A 338 -0.23 -24.61 22.63
#